data_18d54a381f1caff22903313810fb5d4c
#
_entry.id   18d54a381f1caff22903313810fb5d4c
#
_cell.length_a   1.000
_cell.length_b   1.000
_cell.length_c   1.000
_cell.angle_alpha   90.00
_cell.angle_beta   90.00
_cell.angle_gamma   90.00
#
_symmetry.space_group_name_H-M   'P 1'
#
loop_
_entity.id
_entity.type
_entity.pdbx_description
1 polymer ?
#
loop_
_entity_poly.entity_id
_entity_poly.type
_entity_poly.pdbx_seq_one_letter_code
_entity_poly.pdbx_strand_id
1 'polypeptide(L)'
;ETELSNVVSVTNHGGTAQIASDATSIADYFTRTYTETQLLGRNNAQALNIANLILNYRKTPRIRIESITLDLSSDTNRVLPALDLDFGDPIYVTRTQTPTSVLDLRITVQGVEHDITPETWTTRLITREPLSTAFILGSSQYGILGTNTL
;
A
#
# COMPACT_ATOMS: atom_id res chain seq x y z
N GLU A 1 10.57 4.74 -1.34
CA GLU A 1 11.16 5.28 -0.09
C GLU A 1 10.52 6.60 0.39
N THR A 2 9.71 7.25 -0.40
CA THR A 2 9.15 8.58 -0.11
C THR A 2 8.07 8.59 0.99
N GLU A 3 7.72 7.45 1.53
CA GLU A 3 6.56 7.36 2.43
C GLU A 3 6.84 6.83 3.82
N LEU A 4 8.09 6.52 4.16
CA LEU A 4 8.44 6.19 5.54
C LEU A 4 8.32 7.44 6.41
N SER A 5 7.46 7.41 7.41
CA SER A 5 7.33 8.47 8.41
C SER A 5 7.03 7.84 9.77
N ASN A 6 7.88 8.13 10.74
CA ASN A 6 7.80 7.58 12.10
C ASN A 6 7.54 8.65 13.16
N VAL A 7 7.44 9.90 12.73
CA VAL A 7 6.91 11.02 13.51
C VAL A 7 5.89 11.74 12.64
N VAL A 8 4.66 11.81 13.08
CA VAL A 8 3.55 12.43 12.35
C VAL A 8 2.96 13.54 13.18
N SER A 9 2.94 14.75 12.62
CA SER A 9 2.34 15.95 13.23
C SER A 9 1.13 16.37 12.42
N VAL A 10 -0.03 16.41 13.05
CA VAL A 10 -1.29 16.82 12.39
C VAL A 10 -1.88 18.00 13.18
N THR A 11 -2.27 19.04 12.44
CA THR A 11 -2.89 20.25 13.03
C THR A 11 -4.21 20.55 12.35
N ASN A 12 -5.27 20.64 13.14
CA ASN A 12 -6.56 21.13 12.68
C ASN A 12 -6.53 22.66 12.49
N HIS A 13 -7.37 23.16 11.61
CA HIS A 13 -7.55 24.61 11.45
C HIS A 13 -7.95 25.24 12.79
N GLY A 14 -7.14 26.20 13.28
CA GLY A 14 -7.34 26.84 14.58
C GLY A 14 -7.02 25.99 15.82
N GLY A 15 -6.52 24.76 15.63
CA GLY A 15 -6.13 23.83 16.70
C GLY A 15 -4.64 23.87 17.02
N THR A 16 -4.23 22.97 17.92
CA THR A 16 -2.84 22.73 18.27
C THR A 16 -2.32 21.47 17.58
N ALA A 17 -1.03 21.46 17.25
CA ALA A 17 -0.39 20.30 16.64
C ALA A 17 -0.48 19.07 17.55
N GLN A 18 -0.92 17.97 16.99
CA GLN A 18 -0.98 16.66 17.63
C GLN A 18 0.10 15.77 17.02
N ILE A 19 0.94 15.15 17.85
CA ILE A 19 2.09 14.40 17.42
C ILE A 19 1.93 12.93 17.82
N ALA A 20 2.11 12.04 16.86
CA ALA A 20 2.25 10.61 17.08
C ALA A 20 3.64 10.16 16.61
N SER A 21 4.28 9.24 17.35
CA SER A 21 5.61 8.73 17.01
C SER A 21 5.76 7.26 17.37
N ASP A 22 6.64 6.55 16.64
CA ASP A 22 7.00 5.16 16.92
C ASP A 22 8.49 5.05 17.20
N ALA A 23 8.84 4.78 18.47
CA ALA A 23 10.21 4.74 18.94
C ALA A 23 11.04 3.62 18.30
N THR A 24 10.43 2.47 18.00
CA THR A 24 11.09 1.35 17.35
C THR A 24 11.49 1.71 15.92
N SER A 25 10.54 2.27 15.17
CA SER A 25 10.82 2.73 13.82
C SER A 25 11.86 3.86 13.77
N ILE A 26 11.87 4.74 14.77
CA ILE A 26 12.91 5.80 14.87
C ILE A 26 14.29 5.19 15.11
N ALA A 27 14.39 4.17 15.97
CA ALA A 27 15.65 3.48 16.24
C ALA A 27 16.18 2.76 15.00
N ASP A 28 15.32 2.13 14.22
CA ASP A 28 15.69 1.34 13.04
C ASP A 28 15.97 2.20 11.79
N TYR A 29 15.23 3.30 11.59
CA TYR A 29 15.21 4.06 10.34
C TYR A 29 15.51 5.55 10.50
N PHE A 30 15.92 5.99 11.67
CA PHE A 30 16.10 7.40 12.04
C PHE A 30 14.77 8.19 12.00
N THR A 31 14.79 9.41 12.56
CA THR A 31 13.60 10.26 12.60
C THR A 31 13.20 10.73 11.20
N ARG A 32 11.98 10.39 10.80
CA ARG A 32 11.35 10.80 9.55
C ARG A 32 10.01 11.44 9.87
N THR A 33 9.92 12.75 9.70
CA THR A 33 8.74 13.54 10.08
C THR A 33 7.84 13.79 8.88
N TYR A 34 6.55 13.55 9.07
CA TYR A 34 5.47 13.99 8.19
C TYR A 34 4.62 15.03 8.91
N THR A 35 4.29 16.13 8.25
CA THR A 35 3.48 17.20 8.82
C THR A 35 2.29 17.50 7.92
N GLU A 36 1.10 17.49 8.51
CA GLU A 36 -0.15 17.89 7.86
C GLU A 36 -0.76 19.04 8.65
N THR A 37 -1.10 20.12 7.97
CA THR A 37 -1.64 21.32 8.59
C THR A 37 -2.99 21.69 7.99
N GLN A 38 -3.78 22.44 8.75
CA GLN A 38 -5.09 22.95 8.30
C GLN A 38 -6.14 21.87 7.99
N LEU A 39 -6.06 20.75 8.69
CA LEU A 39 -7.08 19.72 8.55
C LEU A 39 -8.44 20.24 9.03
N LEU A 40 -9.50 19.94 8.29
CA LEU A 40 -10.87 20.29 8.68
C LEU A 40 -11.42 19.27 9.67
N GLY A 41 -10.86 19.25 10.87
CA GLY A 41 -11.27 18.36 11.96
C GLY A 41 -12.08 19.13 13.04
N ARG A 42 -12.92 18.39 13.76
CA ARG A 42 -13.77 18.96 14.81
C ARG A 42 -12.99 19.34 16.08
N ASN A 43 -11.94 18.60 16.39
CA ASN A 43 -11.14 18.77 17.62
C ASN A 43 -9.75 18.13 17.51
N ASN A 44 -8.90 18.41 18.50
CA ASN A 44 -7.55 17.88 18.57
C ASN A 44 -7.49 16.35 18.73
N ALA A 45 -8.48 15.73 19.38
CA ALA A 45 -8.54 14.26 19.49
C ALA A 45 -8.68 13.58 18.11
N GLN A 46 -9.47 14.17 17.23
CA GLN A 46 -9.58 13.68 15.85
C GLN A 46 -8.26 13.85 15.07
N ALA A 47 -7.56 14.97 15.26
CA ALA A 47 -6.23 15.18 14.68
C ALA A 47 -5.22 14.13 15.16
N LEU A 48 -5.25 13.78 16.45
CA LEU A 48 -4.40 12.74 17.02
C LEU A 48 -4.74 11.35 16.44
N ASN A 49 -6.01 11.02 16.27
CA ASN A 49 -6.43 9.77 15.65
C ASN A 49 -5.94 9.66 14.21
N ILE A 50 -6.00 10.75 13.44
CA ILE A 50 -5.47 10.80 12.08
C ILE A 50 -3.94 10.68 12.08
N ALA A 51 -3.25 11.33 13.01
CA ALA A 51 -1.80 11.19 13.16
C ALA A 51 -1.40 9.74 13.42
N ASN A 52 -2.10 9.04 14.32
CA ASN A 52 -1.88 7.62 14.60
C ASN A 52 -2.18 6.73 13.40
N LEU A 53 -3.25 7.03 12.65
CA LEU A 53 -3.59 6.30 11.43
C LEU A 53 -2.46 6.41 10.39
N ILE A 54 -2.01 7.62 10.10
CA ILE A 54 -0.91 7.88 9.16
C ILE A 54 0.37 7.20 9.64
N LEU A 55 0.69 7.30 10.94
CA LEU A 55 1.85 6.66 11.54
C LEU A 55 1.82 5.13 11.34
N ASN A 56 0.71 4.48 11.64
CA ASN A 56 0.57 3.03 11.47
C ASN A 56 0.76 2.58 10.02
N TYR A 57 0.39 3.41 9.06
CA TYR A 57 0.59 3.15 7.64
C TYR A 57 2.04 3.35 7.17
N ARG A 58 2.76 4.31 7.76
CA ARG A 58 4.05 4.80 7.25
C ARG A 58 5.26 4.46 8.11
N LYS A 59 5.08 3.92 9.32
CA LYS A 59 6.17 3.64 10.25
C LYS A 59 7.09 2.50 9.82
N THR A 60 6.65 1.63 8.94
CA THR A 60 7.43 0.48 8.46
C THR A 60 7.63 0.58 6.95
N PRO A 61 8.88 0.43 6.46
CA PRO A 61 9.14 0.37 5.02
C PRO A 61 8.39 -0.80 4.39
N ARG A 62 7.74 -0.56 3.27
CA ARG A 62 7.06 -1.59 2.50
C ARG A 62 7.60 -1.64 1.08
N ILE A 63 7.77 -2.85 0.57
CA ILE A 63 8.10 -3.05 -0.83
C ILE A 63 6.80 -2.91 -1.62
N ARG A 64 6.81 -2.01 -2.58
CA ARG A 64 5.68 -1.78 -3.48
C ARG A 64 6.09 -2.11 -4.90
N ILE A 65 5.19 -2.73 -5.61
CA ILE A 65 5.31 -2.98 -7.04
C ILE A 65 4.26 -2.11 -7.71
N GLU A 66 4.71 -1.10 -8.44
CA GLU A 66 3.81 -0.15 -9.13
C GLU A 66 3.35 -0.70 -10.48
N SER A 67 4.22 -1.43 -11.15
CA SER A 67 3.87 -2.08 -12.41
C SER A 67 4.71 -3.33 -12.67
N ILE A 68 4.14 -4.25 -13.42
CA ILE A 68 4.80 -5.45 -13.93
C ILE A 68 4.61 -5.47 -15.44
N THR A 69 5.69 -5.61 -16.19
CA THR A 69 5.63 -5.78 -17.64
C THR A 69 5.90 -7.23 -17.98
N LEU A 70 5.01 -7.82 -18.75
CA LEU A 70 5.09 -9.20 -19.25
C LEU A 70 5.34 -9.15 -20.76
N ASP A 71 6.35 -9.87 -21.21
CA ASP A 71 6.54 -10.15 -22.64
C ASP A 71 5.77 -11.42 -22.99
N LEU A 72 4.68 -11.25 -23.74
CA LEU A 72 3.81 -12.35 -24.16
C LEU A 72 4.27 -12.99 -25.47
N SER A 73 5.13 -12.32 -26.23
CA SER A 73 5.70 -12.88 -27.48
C SER A 73 6.67 -14.00 -27.17
N SER A 74 7.35 -13.96 -26.02
CA SER A 74 8.36 -14.96 -25.64
C SER A 74 7.77 -16.27 -25.13
N ASP A 75 6.52 -16.28 -24.65
CA ASP A 75 5.86 -17.46 -24.07
C ASP A 75 4.34 -17.40 -24.27
N THR A 76 3.85 -18.17 -25.24
CA THR A 76 2.42 -18.23 -25.59
C THR A 76 1.53 -18.76 -24.46
N ASN A 77 2.07 -19.51 -23.49
CA ASN A 77 1.30 -19.99 -22.35
C ASN A 77 0.89 -18.86 -21.38
N ARG A 78 1.54 -17.70 -21.50
CA ARG A 78 1.22 -16.53 -20.68
C ARG A 78 0.11 -15.67 -21.25
N VAL A 79 -0.22 -15.86 -22.53
CA VAL A 79 -1.21 -15.03 -23.23
C VAL A 79 -2.59 -15.15 -22.61
N LEU A 80 -3.12 -16.35 -22.46
CA LEU A 80 -4.46 -16.55 -21.89
C LEU A 80 -4.55 -16.06 -20.46
N PRO A 81 -3.62 -16.40 -19.52
CA PRO A 81 -3.65 -15.86 -18.17
C PRO A 81 -3.54 -14.34 -18.12
N ALA A 82 -2.78 -13.71 -19.05
CA ALA A 82 -2.63 -12.26 -19.06
C ALA A 82 -3.89 -11.55 -19.60
N LEU A 83 -4.62 -12.17 -20.52
CA LEU A 83 -5.89 -11.67 -21.06
C LEU A 83 -7.06 -11.85 -20.09
N ASP A 84 -6.98 -12.81 -19.19
CA ASP A 84 -8.01 -13.10 -18.20
C ASP A 84 -7.92 -12.18 -16.97
N LEU A 85 -6.84 -11.39 -16.86
CA LEU A 85 -6.66 -10.44 -15.77
C LEU A 85 -7.51 -9.19 -15.97
N ASP A 86 -8.29 -8.84 -14.95
CA ASP A 86 -9.14 -7.66 -14.94
C ASP A 86 -8.83 -6.77 -13.71
N PHE A 87 -9.44 -5.59 -13.72
CA PHE A 87 -9.37 -4.64 -12.62
C PHE A 87 -9.87 -5.28 -11.31
N GLY A 88 -9.03 -5.20 -10.28
CA GLY A 88 -9.34 -5.74 -8.96
C GLY A 88 -8.79 -7.15 -8.72
N ASP A 89 -8.29 -7.83 -9.74
CA ASP A 89 -7.76 -9.19 -9.59
C ASP A 89 -6.50 -9.23 -8.73
N PRO A 90 -6.39 -10.19 -7.81
CA PRO A 90 -5.20 -10.41 -7.02
C PRO A 90 -4.12 -11.14 -7.80
N ILE A 91 -2.89 -10.64 -7.75
CA ILE A 91 -1.71 -11.32 -8.29
C ILE A 91 -0.75 -11.63 -7.14
N TYR A 92 -0.11 -12.79 -7.23
CA TYR A 92 0.96 -13.19 -6.32
C TYR A 92 2.30 -13.06 -7.03
N VAL A 93 3.20 -12.26 -6.45
CA VAL A 93 4.55 -12.05 -6.98
C VAL A 93 5.54 -12.68 -6.02
N THR A 94 6.15 -13.77 -6.45
CA THR A 94 7.18 -14.47 -5.68
C THR A 94 8.53 -14.25 -6.35
N ARG A 95 9.51 -13.75 -5.59
CA ARG A 95 10.88 -13.58 -6.06
C ARG A 95 11.86 -14.07 -5.01
N THR A 96 12.71 -15.01 -5.39
CA THR A 96 13.84 -15.44 -4.57
C THR A 96 14.99 -14.47 -4.78
N GLN A 97 15.36 -13.71 -3.75
CA GLN A 97 16.46 -12.75 -3.82
C GLN A 97 17.78 -13.39 -3.42
N THR A 98 17.73 -14.28 -2.41
CA THR A 98 18.85 -15.11 -1.96
C THR A 98 18.28 -16.47 -1.56
N PRO A 99 19.10 -17.52 -1.37
CA PRO A 99 18.60 -18.84 -0.96
C PRO A 99 17.74 -18.83 0.32
N THR A 100 17.85 -17.77 1.13
CA THR A 100 17.15 -17.63 2.41
C THR A 100 16.10 -16.52 2.43
N SER A 101 16.01 -15.70 1.37
CA SER A 101 15.08 -14.57 1.30
C SER A 101 14.15 -14.70 0.10
N VAL A 102 12.88 -14.97 0.38
CA VAL A 102 11.80 -15.01 -0.61
C VAL A 102 10.92 -13.81 -0.39
N LEU A 103 10.77 -13.00 -1.43
CA LEU A 103 9.76 -11.97 -1.48
C LEU A 103 8.47 -12.62 -1.98
N ASP A 104 7.42 -12.60 -1.17
CA ASP A 104 6.08 -13.07 -1.54
C ASP A 104 5.09 -11.94 -1.26
N LEU A 105 4.59 -11.35 -2.33
CA LEU A 105 3.69 -10.20 -2.27
C LEU A 105 2.38 -10.50 -2.98
N ARG A 106 1.29 -10.24 -2.28
CA ARG A 106 -0.04 -10.16 -2.89
C ARG A 106 -0.29 -8.72 -3.30
N ILE A 107 -0.57 -8.48 -4.55
CA ILE A 107 -0.89 -7.17 -5.14
C ILE A 107 -2.19 -7.26 -5.93
N THR A 108 -2.80 -6.12 -6.21
CA THR A 108 -4.08 -6.05 -6.94
C THR A 108 -3.88 -5.28 -8.23
N VAL A 109 -4.43 -5.79 -9.32
CA VAL A 109 -4.42 -5.12 -10.64
C VAL A 109 -5.30 -3.87 -10.58
N GLN A 110 -4.74 -2.74 -10.99
CA GLN A 110 -5.45 -1.45 -11.08
C GLN A 110 -5.64 -1.01 -12.54
N GLY A 111 -4.97 -1.67 -13.45
CA GLY A 111 -5.09 -1.42 -14.87
C GLY A 111 -4.25 -2.39 -15.68
N VAL A 112 -4.70 -2.66 -16.89
CA VAL A 112 -4.02 -3.51 -17.87
C VAL A 112 -3.82 -2.70 -19.14
N GLU A 113 -2.60 -2.65 -19.61
CA GLU A 113 -2.19 -1.96 -20.84
C GLU A 113 -1.51 -2.96 -21.77
N HIS A 114 -2.00 -3.09 -22.99
CA HIS A 114 -1.40 -3.93 -24.01
C HIS A 114 -0.74 -3.07 -25.07
N ASP A 115 0.51 -3.38 -25.39
CA ASP A 115 1.22 -2.83 -26.54
C ASP A 115 1.51 -3.97 -27.52
N ILE A 116 0.84 -3.91 -28.67
CA ILE A 116 0.84 -4.99 -29.66
C ILE A 116 1.37 -4.45 -30.98
N THR A 117 2.47 -5.02 -31.43
CA THR A 117 3.02 -4.82 -32.76
C THR A 117 3.01 -6.14 -33.53
N PRO A 118 3.30 -6.15 -34.83
CA PRO A 118 3.38 -7.42 -35.60
C PRO A 118 4.41 -8.43 -35.05
N GLU A 119 5.42 -7.95 -34.34
CA GLU A 119 6.55 -8.75 -33.85
C GLU A 119 6.59 -8.91 -32.34
N THR A 120 5.92 -8.03 -31.59
CA THR A 120 5.99 -8.00 -30.13
C THR A 120 4.63 -7.80 -29.51
N TRP A 121 4.41 -8.45 -28.39
CA TRP A 121 3.25 -8.22 -27.55
C TRP A 121 3.69 -8.10 -26.10
N THR A 122 3.60 -6.90 -25.56
CA THR A 122 3.88 -6.64 -24.15
C THR A 122 2.61 -6.23 -23.42
N THR A 123 2.46 -6.73 -22.18
CA THR A 123 1.36 -6.36 -21.31
C THR A 123 1.93 -5.74 -20.06
N ARG A 124 1.53 -4.51 -19.76
CA ARG A 124 1.87 -3.80 -18.56
C ARG A 124 0.69 -3.84 -17.60
N LEU A 125 0.90 -4.44 -16.43
CA LEU A 125 -0.04 -4.47 -15.33
C LEU A 125 0.31 -3.32 -14.38
N ILE A 126 -0.59 -2.39 -14.20
CA ILE A 126 -0.49 -1.36 -13.16
C ILE A 126 -1.03 -1.98 -11.89
N THR A 127 -0.26 -1.93 -10.81
CA THR A 127 -0.58 -2.70 -9.60
C THR A 127 -0.55 -1.84 -8.36
N ARG A 128 -1.26 -2.28 -7.33
CA ARG A 128 -1.28 -1.65 -6.02
C ARG A 128 -1.28 -2.70 -4.92
N GLU A 129 -0.63 -2.37 -3.81
CA GLU A 129 -0.74 -3.15 -2.59
C GLU A 129 -2.22 -3.20 -2.14
N PRO A 130 -2.77 -4.38 -1.78
CA PRO A 130 -4.14 -4.46 -1.28
C PRO A 130 -4.23 -3.65 0.02
N LEU A 131 -5.35 -2.97 0.21
CA LEU A 131 -5.64 -2.28 1.47
C LEU A 131 -5.71 -3.32 2.58
N SER A 132 -4.66 -3.41 3.40
CA SER A 132 -4.53 -4.39 4.48
C SER A 132 -5.54 -4.19 5.62
N THR A 133 -6.25 -3.06 5.62
CA THR A 133 -7.25 -2.66 6.61
C THR A 133 -8.66 -2.56 6.03
N ALA A 134 -8.95 -3.28 4.94
CA ALA A 134 -10.31 -3.33 4.43
C ALA A 134 -11.23 -3.97 5.48
N PHE A 135 -12.36 -3.32 5.75
CA PHE A 135 -13.44 -3.90 6.53
C PHE A 135 -13.92 -5.19 5.83
N ILE A 136 -13.68 -6.33 6.46
CA ILE A 136 -14.09 -7.63 5.93
C ILE A 136 -15.35 -8.06 6.70
N LEU A 137 -16.50 -7.98 6.04
CA LEU A 137 -17.77 -8.38 6.64
C LEU A 137 -17.70 -9.85 7.12
N GLY A 138 -18.03 -10.08 8.41
CA GLY A 138 -17.98 -11.42 9.00
C GLY A 138 -16.61 -11.84 9.53
N SER A 139 -15.56 -11.01 9.42
CA SER A 139 -14.28 -11.28 10.08
C SER A 139 -14.39 -10.96 11.57
N SER A 140 -13.99 -11.89 12.43
CA SER A 140 -13.92 -11.67 13.87
C SER A 140 -12.89 -10.61 14.28
N GLN A 141 -11.96 -10.30 13.39
CA GLN A 141 -10.88 -9.32 13.64
C GLN A 141 -11.15 -7.96 12.99
N TYR A 142 -11.77 -7.92 11.79
CA TYR A 142 -11.90 -6.71 10.98
C TYR A 142 -13.33 -6.43 10.49
N GLY A 143 -14.32 -7.16 10.97
CA GLY A 143 -15.68 -7.11 10.40
C GLY A 143 -16.83 -7.06 11.40
N ILE A 144 -16.60 -6.68 12.67
CA ILE A 144 -17.65 -6.54 13.67
C ILE A 144 -18.04 -5.06 13.77
N LEU A 145 -19.23 -4.72 13.30
CA LEU A 145 -19.79 -3.38 13.39
C LEU A 145 -19.89 -2.93 14.86
N GLY A 146 -19.29 -1.79 15.18
CA GLY A 146 -19.31 -1.21 16.52
C GLY A 146 -18.22 -1.70 17.48
N THR A 147 -17.39 -2.67 17.06
CA THR A 147 -16.29 -3.18 17.88
C THR A 147 -14.90 -2.82 17.30
N ASN A 148 -14.83 -2.64 15.99
CA ASN A 148 -13.60 -2.20 15.33
C ASN A 148 -13.69 -0.70 15.08
N THR A 149 -12.94 0.08 15.86
CA THR A 149 -12.66 1.47 15.53
C THR A 149 -11.56 1.51 14.46
N LEU A 150 -11.84 2.21 13.37
CA LEU A 150 -10.86 2.58 12.35
C LEU A 150 -9.75 3.43 12.96
#